data_dd6901701e844240a892d30b5a4c431e
#
_entry.id   dd6901701e844240a892d30b5a4c431e
#
_cell.length_a   1.000
_cell.length_b   1.000
_cell.length_c   1.000
_cell.angle_alpha   90.00
_cell.angle_beta   90.00
_cell.angle_gamma   90.00
#
_symmetry.space_group_name_H-M   'P 1'
#
loop_
_entity.id
_entity.type
_entity.pdbx_description
1 polymer ?
#
loop_
_entity_poly.entity_id
_entity_poly.type
_entity_poly.pdbx_seq_one_letter_code
_entity_poly.pdbx_strand_id
1 'polypeptide(L)'
;MDRRRISRRRVLRASALATSGLFTISAGSRRVLGANARLDIGVIGVGGRGGSNLDAVAGENVVAVCDVDEGALGGAAARFPAAARFTDYRAMIRDAKLDAVVISTPDHHHAPATVRALRRGLHVYCEKPLTHTVAEARLVAKLAAEKGLATQMGTQNHEHPGYLRLVELLRGGAIGPVSDVHVITDRPGKWWPQGIEAPKGGQATPANLHWDLWLGPAADRAYDPAYAPFKWRGWWDFGCGAVGDMAIHLADPAFWGLDLAGTVRVESKGPPPQSQSAPTWMETTFAFGPRGDRGPVTLHWYEGEAKPPASIAAVVPMNGSLFVG
;
A
#
# COMPACT_ATOMS: atom_id res chain seq x y z
N MET A 1 -28.56 40.36 -37.49
CA MET A 1 -27.81 39.25 -36.87
C MET A 1 -28.64 38.00 -36.92
N ASP A 2 -28.36 37.16 -37.90
CA ASP A 2 -29.18 36.00 -38.27
C ASP A 2 -28.80 34.79 -37.38
N ARG A 3 -29.70 34.40 -36.47
CA ARG A 3 -29.54 33.21 -35.62
C ARG A 3 -29.94 31.98 -36.41
N ARG A 4 -29.00 31.36 -37.14
CA ARG A 4 -29.19 30.06 -37.78
C ARG A 4 -29.50 28.98 -36.74
N ARG A 5 -30.76 28.56 -36.64
CA ARG A 5 -31.21 27.43 -35.83
C ARG A 5 -30.58 26.13 -36.37
N ILE A 6 -29.75 25.51 -35.58
CA ILE A 6 -29.17 24.18 -35.89
C ILE A 6 -30.29 23.15 -35.71
N SER A 7 -30.68 22.46 -36.76
CA SER A 7 -31.77 21.47 -36.69
C SER A 7 -31.28 20.16 -36.00
N ARG A 8 -32.20 19.53 -35.24
CA ARG A 8 -31.93 18.22 -34.56
C ARG A 8 -31.38 17.16 -35.53
N ARG A 9 -31.81 17.16 -36.79
CA ARG A 9 -31.28 16.24 -37.82
C ARG A 9 -29.79 16.48 -38.16
N ARG A 10 -29.31 17.71 -38.08
CA ARG A 10 -27.89 18.05 -38.33
C ARG A 10 -27.00 17.63 -37.16
N VAL A 11 -27.51 17.73 -35.93
CA VAL A 11 -26.81 17.24 -34.74
C VAL A 11 -26.69 15.71 -34.76
N LEU A 12 -27.80 15.01 -35.07
CA LEU A 12 -27.78 13.54 -35.16
C LEU A 12 -26.93 13.00 -36.31
N ARG A 13 -26.82 13.70 -37.46
CA ARG A 13 -25.89 13.32 -38.52
C ARG A 13 -24.40 13.60 -38.19
N ALA A 14 -24.10 14.64 -37.45
CA ALA A 14 -22.77 14.94 -36.96
C ALA A 14 -22.33 13.93 -35.90
N SER A 15 -23.23 13.47 -35.04
CA SER A 15 -22.94 12.40 -34.05
C SER A 15 -22.72 11.03 -34.71
N ALA A 16 -23.41 10.72 -35.82
CA ALA A 16 -23.25 9.45 -36.53
C ALA A 16 -21.91 9.37 -37.34
N LEU A 17 -21.34 10.52 -37.69
CA LEU A 17 -20.04 10.59 -38.39
C LEU A 17 -18.82 10.65 -37.44
N ALA A 18 -19.06 10.97 -36.16
CA ALA A 18 -18.00 10.98 -35.13
C ALA A 18 -17.76 9.60 -34.50
N THR A 19 -18.59 8.59 -34.79
CA THR A 19 -18.46 7.22 -34.26
C THR A 19 -17.71 6.25 -35.18
N SER A 20 -17.21 6.69 -36.33
CA SER A 20 -16.33 5.89 -37.20
C SER A 20 -14.84 6.17 -37.02
N GLY A 21 -14.43 6.77 -35.88
CA GLY A 21 -13.07 6.70 -35.41
C GLY A 21 -12.76 5.23 -35.09
N LEU A 22 -11.89 4.61 -35.88
CA LEU A 22 -11.34 3.28 -35.61
C LEU A 22 -10.83 3.22 -34.17
N PHE A 23 -11.63 2.70 -33.25
CA PHE A 23 -11.10 2.05 -32.07
C PHE A 23 -10.41 0.78 -32.58
N THR A 24 -9.14 0.87 -32.92
CA THR A 24 -8.30 -0.31 -32.95
C THR A 24 -8.25 -0.84 -31.52
N ILE A 25 -9.20 -1.71 -31.18
CA ILE A 25 -9.09 -2.59 -30.02
C ILE A 25 -7.85 -3.42 -30.31
N SER A 26 -6.73 -3.05 -29.70
CA SER A 26 -5.56 -3.91 -29.60
C SER A 26 -6.07 -5.24 -29.08
N ALA A 27 -6.02 -6.27 -29.90
CA ALA A 27 -6.51 -7.62 -29.59
C ALA A 27 -5.55 -8.37 -28.65
N GLY A 28 -5.25 -7.77 -27.50
CA GLY A 28 -5.00 -8.54 -26.31
C GLY A 28 -6.38 -8.87 -25.76
N SER A 29 -6.75 -10.13 -25.70
CA SER A 29 -8.04 -10.61 -25.25
C SER A 29 -8.34 -10.21 -23.81
N ARG A 30 -8.65 -8.91 -23.57
CA ARG A 30 -9.28 -8.49 -22.33
C ARG A 30 -10.71 -9.00 -22.38
N ARG A 31 -11.00 -9.97 -21.52
CA ARG A 31 -12.36 -10.42 -21.28
C ARG A 31 -13.20 -9.19 -20.93
N VAL A 32 -14.14 -8.82 -21.81
CA VAL A 32 -15.12 -7.78 -21.50
C VAL A 32 -16.10 -8.43 -20.51
N LEU A 33 -15.94 -8.08 -19.25
CA LEU A 33 -16.84 -8.52 -18.21
C LEU A 33 -18.19 -7.80 -18.38
N GLY A 34 -19.28 -8.56 -18.44
CA GLY A 34 -20.63 -7.99 -18.31
C GLY A 34 -20.80 -7.34 -16.93
N ALA A 35 -21.71 -6.37 -16.79
CA ALA A 35 -21.94 -5.64 -15.54
C ALA A 35 -22.18 -6.53 -14.29
N ASN A 36 -22.54 -7.81 -14.50
CA ASN A 36 -22.79 -8.80 -13.44
C ASN A 36 -21.73 -9.92 -13.39
N ALA A 37 -20.65 -9.83 -14.17
CA ALA A 37 -19.62 -10.85 -14.17
C ALA A 37 -18.67 -10.64 -12.99
N ARG A 38 -18.43 -11.72 -12.23
CA ARG A 38 -17.47 -11.71 -11.12
C ARG A 38 -16.05 -11.85 -11.65
N LEU A 39 -15.11 -11.23 -10.94
CA LEU A 39 -13.68 -11.33 -11.20
C LEU A 39 -13.15 -12.68 -10.67
N ASP A 40 -12.29 -13.32 -11.43
CA ASP A 40 -11.52 -14.48 -10.97
C ASP A 40 -10.29 -13.97 -10.19
N ILE A 41 -10.34 -14.07 -8.85
CA ILE A 41 -9.35 -13.47 -7.94
C ILE A 41 -8.44 -14.53 -7.32
N GLY A 42 -7.13 -14.25 -7.30
CA GLY A 42 -6.15 -14.93 -6.49
C GLY A 42 -5.74 -14.10 -5.27
N VAL A 43 -5.67 -14.72 -4.09
CA VAL A 43 -5.25 -14.03 -2.85
C VAL A 43 -3.92 -14.59 -2.36
N ILE A 44 -2.94 -13.72 -2.17
CA ILE A 44 -1.56 -14.02 -1.75
C ILE A 44 -1.34 -13.47 -0.35
N GLY A 45 -1.01 -14.35 0.61
CA GLY A 45 -1.01 -14.03 2.03
C GLY A 45 -2.45 -14.04 2.55
N VAL A 46 -2.88 -15.14 3.18
CA VAL A 46 -4.27 -15.33 3.65
C VAL A 46 -4.40 -15.38 5.16
N GLY A 47 -3.28 -15.20 5.88
CA GLY A 47 -3.27 -15.04 7.33
C GLY A 47 -3.47 -13.58 7.77
N GLY A 48 -3.84 -13.34 9.03
CA GLY A 48 -3.94 -12.01 9.61
C GLY A 48 -4.73 -11.01 8.76
N ARG A 49 -4.08 -9.93 8.31
CA ARG A 49 -4.70 -8.91 7.43
C ARG A 49 -5.19 -9.51 6.12
N GLY A 50 -4.45 -10.47 5.56
CA GLY A 50 -4.87 -11.16 4.34
C GLY A 50 -6.17 -11.93 4.50
N GLY A 51 -6.45 -12.48 5.68
CA GLY A 51 -7.74 -13.09 5.99
C GLY A 51 -8.90 -12.08 5.88
N SER A 52 -8.71 -10.85 6.39
CA SER A 52 -9.71 -9.78 6.26
C SER A 52 -9.91 -9.34 4.80
N ASN A 53 -8.82 -9.27 4.03
CA ASN A 53 -8.91 -8.94 2.60
C ASN A 53 -9.57 -10.06 1.79
N LEU A 54 -9.32 -11.33 2.15
CA LEU A 54 -10.01 -12.48 1.58
C LEU A 54 -11.52 -12.43 1.84
N ASP A 55 -11.93 -11.99 3.05
CA ASP A 55 -13.35 -11.75 3.37
C ASP A 55 -13.95 -10.62 2.52
N ALA A 56 -13.22 -9.54 2.34
CA ALA A 56 -13.68 -8.39 1.58
C ALA A 56 -13.96 -8.71 0.10
N VAL A 57 -13.23 -9.69 -0.47
CA VAL A 57 -13.42 -10.12 -1.87
C VAL A 57 -14.25 -11.40 -2.01
N ALA A 58 -14.85 -11.90 -0.93
CA ALA A 58 -15.66 -13.15 -0.95
C ALA A 58 -16.89 -13.07 -1.86
N GLY A 59 -17.33 -11.87 -2.24
CA GLY A 59 -18.39 -11.66 -3.24
C GLY A 59 -17.99 -11.94 -4.67
N GLU A 60 -16.70 -12.01 -4.97
CA GLU A 60 -16.13 -12.36 -6.27
C GLU A 60 -15.84 -13.87 -6.38
N ASN A 61 -15.25 -14.31 -7.49
CA ASN A 61 -14.80 -15.69 -7.64
C ASN A 61 -13.38 -15.81 -7.06
N VAL A 62 -13.24 -16.22 -5.81
CA VAL A 62 -11.94 -16.59 -5.25
C VAL A 62 -11.54 -17.95 -5.81
N VAL A 63 -10.69 -17.96 -6.84
CA VAL A 63 -10.29 -19.17 -7.57
C VAL A 63 -8.95 -19.75 -7.13
N ALA A 64 -8.13 -18.95 -6.42
CA ALA A 64 -6.84 -19.41 -5.90
C ALA A 64 -6.48 -18.69 -4.59
N VAL A 65 -5.87 -19.43 -3.67
CA VAL A 65 -5.33 -18.92 -2.40
C VAL A 65 -3.88 -19.38 -2.24
N CYS A 66 -3.02 -18.49 -1.71
CA CYS A 66 -1.61 -18.78 -1.55
C CYS A 66 -1.11 -18.27 -0.20
N ASP A 67 -0.44 -19.13 0.55
CA ASP A 67 0.32 -18.75 1.75
C ASP A 67 1.48 -19.72 1.96
N VAL A 68 2.57 -19.23 2.52
CA VAL A 68 3.73 -20.05 2.90
C VAL A 68 3.55 -20.76 4.24
N ASP A 69 2.52 -20.41 5.00
CA ASP A 69 2.06 -21.09 6.22
C ASP A 69 0.91 -22.03 5.88
N GLU A 70 1.14 -23.33 6.01
CA GLU A 70 0.14 -24.37 5.70
C GLU A 70 -1.10 -24.26 6.61
N GLY A 71 -0.97 -23.72 7.83
CA GLY A 71 -2.10 -23.50 8.73
C GLY A 71 -3.01 -22.39 8.22
N ALA A 72 -2.43 -21.24 7.84
CA ALA A 72 -3.17 -20.14 7.23
C ALA A 72 -3.82 -20.56 5.91
N LEU A 73 -3.07 -21.27 5.06
CA LEU A 73 -3.55 -21.81 3.79
C LEU A 73 -4.72 -22.79 3.99
N GLY A 74 -4.60 -23.71 4.96
CA GLY A 74 -5.65 -24.65 5.31
C GLY A 74 -6.93 -23.95 5.80
N GLY A 75 -6.80 -22.93 6.64
CA GLY A 75 -7.93 -22.12 7.11
C GLY A 75 -8.65 -21.38 5.97
N ALA A 76 -7.91 -20.79 5.04
CA ALA A 76 -8.48 -20.15 3.85
C ALA A 76 -9.18 -21.15 2.94
N ALA A 77 -8.55 -22.31 2.71
CA ALA A 77 -9.10 -23.36 1.85
C ALA A 77 -10.37 -24.01 2.41
N ALA A 78 -10.52 -24.09 3.72
CA ALA A 78 -11.76 -24.54 4.35
C ALA A 78 -12.94 -23.58 4.07
N ARG A 79 -12.66 -22.28 3.96
CA ARG A 79 -13.66 -21.25 3.63
C ARG A 79 -13.95 -21.15 2.13
N PHE A 80 -12.97 -21.44 1.30
CA PHE A 80 -13.06 -21.42 -0.16
C PHE A 80 -12.64 -22.76 -0.76
N PRO A 81 -13.46 -23.83 -0.59
CA PRO A 81 -13.05 -25.19 -0.93
C PRO A 81 -12.84 -25.43 -2.43
N ALA A 82 -13.40 -24.57 -3.28
CA ALA A 82 -13.20 -24.61 -4.74
C ALA A 82 -11.92 -23.91 -5.20
N ALA A 83 -11.27 -23.10 -4.32
CA ALA A 83 -10.05 -22.38 -4.68
C ALA A 83 -8.85 -23.33 -4.74
N ALA A 84 -8.04 -23.21 -5.79
CA ALA A 84 -6.77 -23.91 -5.89
C ALA A 84 -5.78 -23.39 -4.82
N ARG A 85 -4.99 -24.30 -4.24
CA ARG A 85 -4.04 -23.99 -3.15
C ARG A 85 -2.63 -23.93 -3.67
N PHE A 86 -1.91 -22.89 -3.24
CA PHE A 86 -0.52 -22.70 -3.60
C PHE A 86 0.29 -22.29 -2.36
N THR A 87 1.52 -22.78 -2.23
CA THR A 87 2.49 -22.28 -1.26
C THR A 87 3.40 -21.21 -1.88
N ASP A 88 3.55 -21.21 -3.20
CA ASP A 88 4.35 -20.28 -3.97
C ASP A 88 3.47 -19.42 -4.89
N TYR A 89 3.39 -18.11 -4.62
CA TYR A 89 2.63 -17.15 -5.46
C TYR A 89 3.14 -17.09 -6.90
N ARG A 90 4.41 -17.45 -7.15
CA ARG A 90 4.97 -17.48 -8.52
C ARG A 90 4.32 -18.56 -9.34
N ALA A 91 4.04 -19.70 -8.75
CA ALA A 91 3.29 -20.78 -9.36
C ALA A 91 1.82 -20.38 -9.54
N MET A 92 1.18 -19.80 -8.52
CA MET A 92 -0.21 -19.34 -8.62
C MET A 92 -0.42 -18.36 -9.78
N ILE A 93 0.41 -17.30 -9.88
CA ILE A 93 0.30 -16.30 -10.95
C ILE A 93 0.55 -16.91 -12.33
N ARG A 94 1.39 -17.94 -12.45
CA ARG A 94 1.67 -18.63 -13.72
C ARG A 94 0.52 -19.53 -14.14
N ASP A 95 -0.03 -20.32 -13.23
CA ASP A 95 -0.83 -21.50 -13.53
C ASP A 95 -2.34 -21.26 -13.37
N ALA A 96 -2.76 -20.35 -12.47
CA ALA A 96 -4.16 -20.05 -12.27
C ALA A 96 -4.68 -19.04 -13.33
N LYS A 97 -5.97 -19.20 -13.69
CA LYS A 97 -6.68 -18.23 -14.52
C LYS A 97 -7.19 -17.13 -13.61
N LEU A 98 -6.61 -15.94 -13.72
CA LEU A 98 -6.89 -14.80 -12.84
C LEU A 98 -7.20 -13.56 -13.66
N ASP A 99 -8.12 -12.73 -13.18
CA ASP A 99 -8.34 -11.35 -13.61
C ASP A 99 -7.56 -10.38 -12.71
N ALA A 100 -7.49 -10.69 -11.40
CA ALA A 100 -6.85 -9.84 -10.41
C ALA A 100 -6.17 -10.65 -9.29
N VAL A 101 -5.25 -9.99 -8.57
CA VAL A 101 -4.66 -10.53 -7.35
C VAL A 101 -4.78 -9.55 -6.20
N VAL A 102 -4.97 -10.10 -4.99
CA VAL A 102 -4.90 -9.39 -3.72
C VAL A 102 -3.63 -9.85 -3.00
N ILE A 103 -2.74 -8.93 -2.67
CA ILE A 103 -1.43 -9.19 -2.08
C ILE A 103 -1.41 -8.64 -0.65
N SER A 104 -1.22 -9.52 0.33
CA SER A 104 -1.24 -9.19 1.77
C SER A 104 -0.08 -9.88 2.52
N THR A 105 1.06 -9.95 1.89
CA THR A 105 2.31 -10.53 2.40
C THR A 105 3.05 -9.55 3.33
N PRO A 106 4.19 -9.91 3.93
CA PRO A 106 5.15 -8.95 4.45
C PRO A 106 5.69 -8.02 3.35
N ASP A 107 6.17 -6.81 3.75
CA ASP A 107 6.49 -5.69 2.84
C ASP A 107 7.46 -6.08 1.72
N HIS A 108 8.50 -6.89 2.04
CA HIS A 108 9.53 -7.29 1.09
C HIS A 108 9.02 -8.17 -0.07
N HIS A 109 7.81 -8.73 0.04
CA HIS A 109 7.17 -9.49 -1.02
C HIS A 109 6.17 -8.68 -1.86
N HIS A 110 5.78 -7.47 -1.41
CA HIS A 110 4.76 -6.66 -2.10
C HIS A 110 5.15 -6.36 -3.55
N ALA A 111 6.32 -5.77 -3.76
CA ALA A 111 6.76 -5.43 -5.11
C ALA A 111 7.07 -6.65 -5.99
N PRO A 112 7.77 -7.69 -5.54
CA PRO A 112 8.00 -8.90 -6.35
C PRO A 112 6.72 -9.55 -6.84
N ALA A 113 5.70 -9.69 -5.98
CA ALA A 113 4.41 -10.25 -6.36
C ALA A 113 3.64 -9.31 -7.30
N THR A 114 3.59 -8.00 -6.99
CA THR A 114 2.93 -6.98 -7.82
C THR A 114 3.54 -6.91 -9.22
N VAL A 115 4.86 -6.83 -9.33
CA VAL A 115 5.56 -6.78 -10.63
C VAL A 115 5.26 -8.01 -11.47
N ARG A 116 5.25 -9.21 -10.85
CA ARG A 116 4.91 -10.45 -11.55
C ARG A 116 3.47 -10.43 -12.05
N ALA A 117 2.52 -10.00 -11.22
CA ALA A 117 1.11 -9.89 -11.57
C ALA A 117 0.88 -8.89 -12.72
N LEU A 118 1.46 -7.68 -12.63
CA LEU A 118 1.36 -6.67 -13.67
C LEU A 118 1.97 -7.14 -15.00
N ARG A 119 3.12 -7.82 -14.98
CA ARG A 119 3.72 -8.41 -16.19
C ARG A 119 2.84 -9.47 -16.82
N ARG A 120 2.09 -10.23 -16.00
CA ARG A 120 1.12 -11.24 -16.44
C ARG A 120 -0.18 -10.61 -16.98
N GLY A 121 -0.40 -9.30 -16.78
CA GLY A 121 -1.59 -8.58 -17.22
C GLY A 121 -2.75 -8.63 -16.21
N LEU A 122 -2.47 -8.86 -14.94
CA LEU A 122 -3.47 -8.92 -13.87
C LEU A 122 -3.64 -7.56 -13.20
N HIS A 123 -4.87 -7.23 -12.80
CA HIS A 123 -5.16 -6.15 -11.89
C HIS A 123 -4.62 -6.47 -10.48
N VAL A 124 -4.25 -5.45 -9.71
CA VAL A 124 -3.57 -5.67 -8.43
C VAL A 124 -4.16 -4.78 -7.33
N TYR A 125 -4.58 -5.42 -6.24
CA TYR A 125 -4.68 -4.79 -4.94
C TYR A 125 -3.48 -5.26 -4.10
N CYS A 126 -2.72 -4.33 -3.52
CA CYS A 126 -1.58 -4.65 -2.68
C CYS A 126 -1.66 -3.88 -1.37
N GLU A 127 -1.47 -4.57 -0.23
CA GLU A 127 -1.41 -3.91 1.07
C GLU A 127 -0.30 -2.86 1.14
N LYS A 128 -0.44 -1.96 2.08
CA LYS A 128 0.55 -0.93 2.42
C LYS A 128 1.70 -1.54 3.27
N PRO A 129 2.90 -0.97 3.20
CA PRO A 129 3.41 -0.05 2.18
C PRO A 129 3.50 -0.75 0.82
N LEU A 130 3.25 0.00 -0.25
CA LEU A 130 3.14 -0.59 -1.60
C LEU A 130 4.40 -1.35 -2.04
N THR A 131 5.56 -0.89 -1.59
CA THR A 131 6.86 -1.45 -1.93
C THR A 131 7.84 -1.28 -0.76
N HIS A 132 8.93 -2.03 -0.80
CA HIS A 132 9.99 -2.00 0.19
C HIS A 132 11.08 -0.96 -0.15
N THR A 133 11.26 -0.64 -1.44
CA THR A 133 12.26 0.32 -1.91
C THR A 133 11.69 1.34 -2.90
N VAL A 134 12.38 2.49 -3.04
CA VAL A 134 12.02 3.53 -4.02
C VAL A 134 12.14 3.00 -5.46
N ALA A 135 13.13 2.16 -5.74
CA ALA A 135 13.31 1.58 -7.08
C ALA A 135 12.12 0.68 -7.46
N GLU A 136 11.64 -0.11 -6.52
CA GLU A 136 10.43 -0.93 -6.69
C GLU A 136 9.19 -0.07 -6.92
N ALA A 137 9.01 1.02 -6.17
CA ALA A 137 7.87 1.93 -6.34
C ALA A 137 7.84 2.52 -7.76
N ARG A 138 9.00 2.97 -8.27
CA ARG A 138 9.13 3.48 -9.64
C ARG A 138 8.82 2.40 -10.68
N LEU A 139 9.29 1.17 -10.47
CA LEU A 139 9.03 0.05 -11.38
C LEU A 139 7.55 -0.32 -11.41
N VAL A 140 6.89 -0.40 -10.25
CA VAL A 140 5.45 -0.70 -10.15
C VAL A 140 4.62 0.38 -10.84
N ALA A 141 4.90 1.67 -10.58
CA ALA A 141 4.21 2.78 -11.22
C ALA A 141 4.37 2.75 -12.75
N LYS A 142 5.59 2.51 -13.24
CA LYS A 142 5.88 2.38 -14.67
C LYS A 142 5.08 1.23 -15.30
N LEU A 143 5.13 0.04 -14.71
CA LEU A 143 4.43 -1.14 -15.24
C LEU A 143 2.91 -0.97 -15.23
N ALA A 144 2.34 -0.38 -14.18
CA ALA A 144 0.91 -0.11 -14.09
C ALA A 144 0.45 0.82 -15.23
N ALA A 145 1.20 1.90 -15.48
CA ALA A 145 0.92 2.84 -16.56
C ALA A 145 1.07 2.20 -17.94
N GLU A 146 2.19 1.51 -18.21
CA GLU A 146 2.46 0.85 -19.50
C GLU A 146 1.43 -0.21 -19.85
N LYS A 147 0.94 -0.95 -18.85
CA LYS A 147 -0.04 -2.02 -19.05
C LYS A 147 -1.50 -1.52 -18.99
N GLY A 148 -1.73 -0.30 -18.51
CA GLY A 148 -3.08 0.25 -18.32
C GLY A 148 -3.94 -0.65 -17.40
N LEU A 149 -3.34 -1.19 -16.33
CA LEU A 149 -3.99 -2.06 -15.36
C LEU A 149 -4.50 -1.26 -14.18
N ALA A 150 -5.61 -1.67 -13.61
CA ALA A 150 -6.10 -1.12 -12.35
C ALA A 150 -5.21 -1.60 -11.21
N THR A 151 -4.76 -0.65 -10.39
CA THR A 151 -3.96 -0.91 -9.20
C THR A 151 -4.53 -0.13 -8.02
N GLN A 152 -4.55 -0.76 -6.85
CA GLN A 152 -5.02 -0.14 -5.61
C GLN A 152 -4.07 -0.52 -4.47
N MET A 153 -3.68 0.48 -3.68
CA MET A 153 -2.97 0.25 -2.41
C MET A 153 -3.96 0.14 -1.26
N GLY A 154 -3.73 -0.82 -0.38
CA GLY A 154 -4.58 -1.10 0.79
C GLY A 154 -4.35 -0.14 1.96
N THR A 155 -4.70 1.13 1.83
CA THR A 155 -4.62 2.14 2.89
C THR A 155 -5.96 2.25 3.60
N GLN A 156 -6.14 1.55 4.73
CA GLN A 156 -7.43 1.35 5.38
C GLN A 156 -8.16 2.63 5.77
N ASN A 157 -7.44 3.69 6.16
CA ASN A 157 -8.07 4.92 6.64
C ASN A 157 -8.32 5.95 5.54
N HIS A 158 -7.84 5.72 4.32
CA HIS A 158 -7.96 6.69 3.22
C HIS A 158 -9.42 7.06 2.93
N GLU A 159 -10.34 6.09 2.98
CA GLU A 159 -11.77 6.29 2.75
C GLU A 159 -12.58 6.51 4.04
N HIS A 160 -11.92 6.60 5.20
CA HIS A 160 -12.61 6.81 6.46
C HIS A 160 -13.30 8.19 6.47
N PRO A 161 -14.59 8.30 6.86
CA PRO A 161 -15.34 9.56 6.84
C PRO A 161 -14.64 10.72 7.55
N GLY A 162 -13.91 10.43 8.65
CA GLY A 162 -13.10 11.43 9.37
C GLY A 162 -11.95 11.98 8.53
N TYR A 163 -11.29 11.14 7.71
CA TYR A 163 -10.21 11.58 6.82
C TYR A 163 -10.75 12.39 5.65
N LEU A 164 -11.84 11.93 5.04
CA LEU A 164 -12.55 12.68 3.99
C LEU A 164 -12.92 14.08 4.50
N ARG A 165 -13.52 14.15 5.70
CA ARG A 165 -13.91 15.43 6.30
C ARG A 165 -12.73 16.31 6.63
N LEU A 166 -11.62 15.75 7.15
CA LEU A 166 -10.40 16.47 7.42
C LEU A 166 -9.81 17.09 6.13
N VAL A 167 -9.73 16.32 5.06
CA VAL A 167 -9.25 16.78 3.75
C VAL A 167 -10.13 17.90 3.19
N GLU A 168 -11.46 17.79 3.31
CA GLU A 168 -12.39 18.86 2.94
C GLU A 168 -12.12 20.16 3.72
N LEU A 169 -11.94 20.05 5.05
CA LEU A 169 -11.66 21.21 5.92
C LEU A 169 -10.32 21.87 5.57
N LEU A 170 -9.27 21.08 5.34
CA LEU A 170 -7.96 21.60 4.95
C LEU A 170 -8.03 22.33 3.60
N ARG A 171 -8.66 21.72 2.60
CA ARG A 171 -8.84 22.33 1.27
C ARG A 171 -9.74 23.56 1.29
N GLY A 172 -10.71 23.56 2.20
CA GLY A 172 -11.61 24.69 2.42
C GLY A 172 -11.02 25.82 3.24
N GLY A 173 -9.76 25.70 3.71
CA GLY A 173 -9.07 26.73 4.48
C GLY A 173 -9.65 26.95 5.88
N ALA A 174 -10.26 25.94 6.50
CA ALA A 174 -10.96 26.06 7.79
C ALA A 174 -10.05 26.53 8.95
N ILE A 175 -8.74 26.28 8.85
CA ILE A 175 -7.74 26.73 9.85
C ILE A 175 -6.72 27.72 9.25
N GLY A 176 -7.01 28.29 8.08
CA GLY A 176 -6.07 29.16 7.38
C GLY A 176 -4.96 28.40 6.65
N PRO A 177 -3.89 29.11 6.23
CA PRO A 177 -2.74 28.49 5.57
C PRO A 177 -1.97 27.61 6.54
N VAL A 178 -1.96 26.30 6.31
CA VAL A 178 -1.21 25.36 7.14
C VAL A 178 0.29 25.53 6.93
N SER A 179 1.03 25.75 8.01
CA SER A 179 2.50 25.86 8.02
C SER A 179 3.19 24.60 8.52
N ASP A 180 2.60 23.92 9.52
CA ASP A 180 3.19 22.76 10.18
C ASP A 180 2.20 21.64 10.34
N VAL A 181 2.70 20.41 10.16
CA VAL A 181 1.97 19.17 10.42
C VAL A 181 2.81 18.31 11.36
N HIS A 182 2.27 17.97 12.52
CA HIS A 182 2.94 17.09 13.47
C HIS A 182 2.29 15.71 13.43
N VAL A 183 3.07 14.68 13.12
CA VAL A 183 2.64 13.28 13.00
C VAL A 183 3.39 12.44 14.01
N ILE A 184 2.66 11.67 14.82
CA ILE A 184 3.27 10.88 15.89
C ILE A 184 2.76 9.44 15.87
N THR A 185 3.63 8.50 16.19
CA THR A 185 3.29 7.10 16.45
C THR A 185 4.09 6.51 17.60
N ASP A 186 3.42 5.70 18.41
CA ASP A 186 4.01 4.95 19.52
C ASP A 186 4.23 3.46 19.20
N ARG A 187 4.14 3.07 17.93
CA ARG A 187 4.21 1.67 17.47
C ARG A 187 5.56 0.99 17.74
N PRO A 188 6.72 1.65 17.52
CA PRO A 188 8.01 1.06 17.83
C PRO A 188 8.10 0.60 19.30
N GLY A 189 8.57 -0.61 19.52
CA GLY A 189 8.70 -1.21 20.84
C GLY A 189 7.39 -1.75 21.45
N LYS A 190 6.23 -1.23 21.04
CA LYS A 190 4.92 -1.73 21.52
C LYS A 190 4.35 -2.84 20.65
N TRP A 191 4.44 -2.69 19.34
CA TRP A 191 3.84 -3.63 18.38
C TRP A 191 4.87 -4.59 17.78
N TRP A 192 6.06 -4.09 17.51
CA TRP A 192 7.19 -4.88 17.06
C TRP A 192 8.49 -4.29 17.59
N PRO A 193 9.53 -5.12 17.79
CA PRO A 193 10.83 -4.65 18.26
C PRO A 193 11.57 -3.87 17.17
N GLN A 194 12.22 -2.78 17.56
CA GLN A 194 13.16 -2.02 16.76
C GLN A 194 14.42 -1.72 17.60
N GLY A 195 15.52 -1.35 16.96
CA GLY A 195 16.77 -1.01 17.64
C GLY A 195 17.45 -2.21 18.30
N ILE A 196 17.20 -3.41 17.80
CA ILE A 196 17.76 -4.66 18.33
C ILE A 196 18.70 -5.30 17.31
N GLU A 197 19.66 -6.05 17.81
CA GLU A 197 20.56 -6.88 16.99
C GLU A 197 19.80 -8.09 16.43
N ALA A 198 20.28 -8.59 15.28
CA ALA A 198 19.75 -9.81 14.73
C ALA A 198 19.87 -10.96 15.73
N PRO A 199 18.84 -11.81 15.81
CA PRO A 199 18.93 -13.01 16.61
C PRO A 199 20.06 -13.89 16.08
N LYS A 200 20.74 -14.60 17.00
CA LYS A 200 21.86 -15.49 16.64
C LYS A 200 21.41 -16.70 15.80
N GLY A 201 20.09 -16.87 15.61
CA GLY A 201 19.51 -17.96 14.87
C GLY A 201 19.53 -19.28 15.63
N GLY A 202 19.11 -20.35 14.96
CA GLY A 202 19.26 -21.71 15.48
C GLY A 202 17.98 -22.35 16.03
N GLN A 203 16.84 -21.70 15.89
CA GLN A 203 15.56 -22.38 16.15
C GLN A 203 15.12 -23.19 14.91
N ALA A 204 14.53 -24.35 15.16
CA ALA A 204 13.97 -25.16 14.07
C ALA A 204 12.83 -24.39 13.39
N THR A 205 12.83 -24.38 12.07
CA THR A 205 11.69 -23.86 11.30
C THR A 205 10.44 -24.68 11.63
N PRO A 206 9.30 -24.05 11.95
CA PRO A 206 8.04 -24.76 12.11
C PRO A 206 7.73 -25.62 10.90
N ALA A 207 7.29 -26.85 11.10
CA ALA A 207 7.07 -27.83 10.03
C ALA A 207 5.99 -27.39 9.00
N ASN A 208 5.11 -26.47 9.39
CA ASN A 208 4.06 -25.89 8.54
C ASN A 208 4.49 -24.60 7.82
N LEU A 209 5.73 -24.15 7.96
CA LEU A 209 6.22 -22.92 7.37
C LEU A 209 7.29 -23.19 6.30
N HIS A 210 7.03 -22.78 5.07
CA HIS A 210 8.01 -22.79 3.97
C HIS A 210 8.93 -21.57 4.11
N TRP A 211 9.97 -21.69 4.93
CA TRP A 211 10.82 -20.58 5.32
C TRP A 211 11.60 -19.95 4.17
N ASP A 212 12.09 -20.74 3.24
CA ASP A 212 12.74 -20.29 2.00
C ASP A 212 11.82 -19.42 1.13
N LEU A 213 10.56 -19.80 1.02
CA LEU A 213 9.54 -19.01 0.32
C LEU A 213 9.17 -17.74 1.10
N TRP A 214 9.17 -17.81 2.43
CA TRP A 214 8.94 -16.63 3.27
C TRP A 214 10.09 -15.63 3.17
N LEU A 215 11.34 -16.06 3.13
CA LEU A 215 12.52 -15.21 2.90
C LEU A 215 12.46 -14.53 1.53
N GLY A 216 12.08 -15.25 0.49
CA GLY A 216 11.91 -14.73 -0.87
C GLY A 216 13.10 -13.95 -1.39
N PRO A 217 13.01 -12.60 -1.56
CA PRO A 217 14.10 -11.78 -2.06
C PRO A 217 15.15 -11.41 -0.99
N ALA A 218 14.87 -11.64 0.30
CA ALA A 218 15.81 -11.34 1.38
C ALA A 218 17.00 -12.31 1.41
N ALA A 219 18.09 -11.89 2.04
CA ALA A 219 19.26 -12.75 2.20
C ALA A 219 18.92 -14.00 3.02
N ASP A 220 19.50 -15.13 2.62
CA ASP A 220 19.33 -16.41 3.30
C ASP A 220 19.79 -16.33 4.76
N ARG A 221 18.96 -16.87 5.66
CA ARG A 221 19.21 -16.93 7.10
C ARG A 221 18.37 -17.99 7.79
N ALA A 222 18.83 -18.45 8.94
CA ALA A 222 18.09 -19.36 9.78
C ALA A 222 16.77 -18.73 10.29
N TYR A 223 15.77 -19.55 10.48
CA TYR A 223 14.50 -19.12 11.09
C TYR A 223 14.71 -18.64 12.53
N ASP A 224 13.98 -17.60 12.87
CA ASP A 224 13.82 -17.14 14.25
C ASP A 224 12.43 -16.51 14.44
N PRO A 225 11.71 -16.75 15.57
CA PRO A 225 10.41 -16.16 15.87
C PRO A 225 10.47 -14.62 16.09
N ALA A 226 11.66 -14.04 16.13
CA ALA A 226 11.84 -12.59 16.06
C ALA A 226 11.53 -12.01 14.67
N TYR A 227 11.45 -12.84 13.64
CA TYR A 227 11.09 -12.42 12.28
C TYR A 227 9.61 -12.68 11.98
N ALA A 228 9.19 -13.94 11.98
CA ALA A 228 7.85 -14.35 11.59
C ALA A 228 7.05 -14.90 12.79
N PRO A 229 5.70 -14.79 12.78
CA PRO A 229 4.85 -14.31 11.68
C PRO A 229 4.58 -12.79 11.69
N PHE A 230 4.90 -12.04 12.76
CA PHE A 230 4.43 -10.65 12.92
C PHE A 230 5.55 -9.62 13.08
N LYS A 231 6.67 -9.98 13.72
CA LYS A 231 7.70 -9.03 14.18
C LYS A 231 8.64 -8.54 13.06
N TRP A 232 8.47 -9.02 11.85
CA TRP A 232 9.27 -8.69 10.66
C TRP A 232 9.32 -7.18 10.35
N ARG A 233 8.35 -6.39 10.80
CA ARG A 233 8.21 -4.95 10.50
C ARG A 233 9.38 -4.10 10.91
N GLY A 234 10.07 -4.45 12.00
CA GLY A 234 11.22 -3.73 12.52
C GLY A 234 12.55 -4.09 11.86
N TRP A 235 12.58 -5.10 10.98
CA TRP A 235 13.79 -5.58 10.34
C TRP A 235 13.90 -5.05 8.92
N TRP A 236 15.04 -4.42 8.58
CA TRP A 236 15.25 -3.79 7.28
C TRP A 236 15.10 -4.74 6.08
N ASP A 237 15.38 -6.03 6.24
CA ASP A 237 15.24 -6.99 5.14
C ASP A 237 13.79 -7.40 4.85
N PHE A 238 12.87 -7.13 5.77
CA PHE A 238 11.50 -7.63 5.69
C PHE A 238 10.43 -6.55 5.77
N GLY A 239 10.72 -5.45 6.47
CA GLY A 239 9.79 -4.36 6.73
C GLY A 239 10.45 -2.99 6.59
N CYS A 240 9.65 -1.95 6.72
CA CYS A 240 10.03 -0.56 6.49
C CYS A 240 10.11 0.27 7.78
N GLY A 241 10.15 -0.37 8.97
CA GLY A 241 10.09 0.31 10.25
C GLY A 241 8.79 1.11 10.45
N ALA A 242 8.75 1.94 11.49
CA ALA A 242 7.52 2.67 11.81
C ALA A 242 7.18 3.76 10.80
N VAL A 243 8.15 4.42 10.18
CA VAL A 243 7.88 5.40 9.12
C VAL A 243 7.16 4.73 7.96
N GLY A 244 7.68 3.63 7.43
CA GLY A 244 7.06 2.93 6.30
C GLY A 244 5.70 2.31 6.65
N ASP A 245 5.57 1.72 7.84
CA ASP A 245 4.33 1.07 8.26
C ASP A 245 3.22 2.07 8.62
N MET A 246 3.55 3.20 9.27
CA MET A 246 2.57 4.10 9.88
C MET A 246 2.42 5.45 9.18
N ALA A 247 3.45 6.01 8.52
CA ALA A 247 3.31 7.31 7.86
C ALA A 247 2.26 7.27 6.75
N ILE A 248 2.15 6.14 6.06
CA ILE A 248 1.12 5.92 5.03
C ILE A 248 -0.32 6.06 5.57
N HIS A 249 -0.53 5.88 6.87
CA HIS A 249 -1.82 6.09 7.51
C HIS A 249 -1.93 7.49 8.09
N LEU A 250 -0.91 7.93 8.83
CA LEU A 250 -1.00 9.10 9.70
C LEU A 250 -0.67 10.41 8.98
N ALA A 251 0.21 10.37 7.96
CA ALA A 251 0.52 11.53 7.14
C ALA A 251 -0.37 11.65 5.88
N ASP A 252 -1.14 10.61 5.54
CA ASP A 252 -2.02 10.58 4.37
C ASP A 252 -2.93 11.82 4.25
N PRO A 253 -3.64 12.28 5.30
CA PRO A 253 -4.47 13.48 5.19
C PRO A 253 -3.68 14.74 4.85
N ALA A 254 -2.40 14.83 5.29
CA ALA A 254 -1.54 15.96 4.95
C ALA A 254 -1.14 15.93 3.48
N PHE A 255 -0.69 14.78 2.98
CA PHE A 255 -0.35 14.63 1.55
C PHE A 255 -1.56 14.89 0.66
N TRP A 256 -2.73 14.38 1.03
CA TRP A 256 -3.95 14.53 0.25
C TRP A 256 -4.57 15.92 0.37
N GLY A 257 -4.70 16.43 1.60
CA GLY A 257 -5.37 17.72 1.85
C GLY A 257 -4.54 18.93 1.42
N LEU A 258 -3.21 18.86 1.59
CA LEU A 258 -2.28 19.95 1.31
C LEU A 258 -1.51 19.77 -0.02
N ASP A 259 -1.80 18.73 -0.80
CA ASP A 259 -1.07 18.41 -2.06
C ASP A 259 0.46 18.43 -1.85
N LEU A 260 0.94 17.69 -0.83
CA LEU A 260 2.36 17.61 -0.51
C LEU A 260 3.09 16.77 -1.55
N ALA A 261 3.82 17.43 -2.44
CA ALA A 261 4.60 16.79 -3.49
C ALA A 261 5.78 17.66 -3.90
N GLY A 262 6.66 17.11 -4.76
CA GLY A 262 7.82 17.83 -5.29
C GLY A 262 9.09 17.59 -4.48
N THR A 263 10.02 18.53 -4.59
CA THR A 263 11.30 18.47 -3.86
C THR A 263 11.07 18.71 -2.37
N VAL A 264 11.64 17.85 -1.56
CA VAL A 264 11.57 17.94 -0.11
C VAL A 264 12.99 17.89 0.47
N ARG A 265 13.25 18.74 1.46
CA ARG A 265 14.44 18.63 2.32
C ARG A 265 14.06 17.76 3.52
N VAL A 266 14.87 16.76 3.81
CA VAL A 266 14.64 15.84 4.93
C VAL A 266 15.82 15.89 5.90
N GLU A 267 15.51 16.06 7.18
CA GLU A 267 16.46 15.99 8.29
C GLU A 267 15.93 14.99 9.32
N SER A 268 16.79 14.09 9.79
CA SER A 268 16.43 13.10 10.82
C SER A 268 17.39 13.12 11.99
N LYS A 269 16.82 12.91 13.19
CA LYS A 269 17.54 12.67 14.43
C LYS A 269 17.09 11.35 15.01
N GLY A 270 17.99 10.59 15.60
CA GLY A 270 17.73 9.30 16.20
C GLY A 270 18.98 8.71 16.81
N PRO A 271 18.92 7.51 17.40
CA PRO A 271 20.12 6.78 17.82
C PRO A 271 20.96 6.41 16.59
N PRO A 272 22.23 6.03 16.78
CA PRO A 272 23.05 5.52 15.70
C PRO A 272 22.30 4.39 14.94
N PRO A 273 22.31 4.41 13.59
CA PRO A 273 21.59 3.42 12.82
C PRO A 273 22.18 2.03 13.05
N GLN A 274 21.32 1.04 13.22
CA GLN A 274 21.70 -0.36 13.25
C GLN A 274 21.59 -0.96 11.86
N SER A 275 22.46 -1.92 11.56
CA SER A 275 22.55 -2.49 10.21
C SER A 275 21.34 -3.34 9.84
N GLN A 276 20.59 -3.88 10.82
CA GLN A 276 19.56 -4.88 10.57
C GLN A 276 18.15 -4.47 11.00
N SER A 277 18.02 -3.56 11.96
CA SER A 277 16.71 -3.13 12.43
C SER A 277 16.55 -1.61 12.42
N ALA A 278 15.30 -1.16 12.30
CA ALA A 278 14.93 0.25 12.39
C ALA A 278 15.26 0.81 13.79
N PRO A 279 15.53 2.13 13.92
CA PRO A 279 15.89 2.75 15.20
C PRO A 279 14.74 2.70 16.21
N THR A 280 15.06 2.73 17.50
CA THR A 280 14.06 2.71 18.60
C THR A 280 13.18 3.95 18.61
N TRP A 281 13.73 5.09 18.17
CA TRP A 281 13.00 6.35 18.02
C TRP A 281 13.60 7.17 16.89
N MET A 282 12.79 8.03 16.32
CA MET A 282 13.23 8.98 15.29
C MET A 282 12.37 10.24 15.33
N GLU A 283 13.03 11.38 15.15
CA GLU A 283 12.42 12.67 14.81
C GLU A 283 12.86 13.03 13.41
N THR A 284 11.91 13.19 12.49
CA THR A 284 12.21 13.55 11.10
C THR A 284 11.40 14.73 10.66
N THR A 285 12.06 15.69 10.05
CA THR A 285 11.44 16.89 9.47
C THR A 285 11.49 16.81 7.96
N PHE A 286 10.34 17.01 7.32
CA PHE A 286 10.17 17.07 5.87
C PHE A 286 9.72 18.49 5.49
N ALA A 287 10.61 19.30 4.91
CA ALA A 287 10.30 20.65 4.49
C ALA A 287 9.89 20.66 3.00
N PHE A 288 8.63 20.93 2.76
CA PHE A 288 8.05 21.05 1.41
C PHE A 288 8.02 22.51 0.99
N GLY A 289 8.50 22.81 -0.21
CA GLY A 289 8.41 24.13 -0.82
C GLY A 289 6.95 24.55 -1.13
N PRO A 290 6.74 25.82 -1.54
CA PRO A 290 5.42 26.29 -1.99
C PRO A 290 4.97 25.52 -3.24
N ARG A 291 3.64 25.37 -3.42
CA ARG A 291 3.05 24.69 -4.58
C ARG A 291 1.68 25.29 -4.92
N GLY A 292 1.55 25.89 -6.11
CA GLY A 292 0.37 26.67 -6.45
C GLY A 292 0.19 27.81 -5.44
N ASP A 293 -1.02 27.94 -4.90
CA ASP A 293 -1.34 28.96 -3.87
C ASP A 293 -0.97 28.51 -2.45
N ARG A 294 -0.52 27.28 -2.27
CA ARG A 294 -0.06 26.76 -0.97
C ARG A 294 1.34 27.31 -0.65
N GLY A 295 1.48 27.88 0.53
CA GLY A 295 2.78 28.26 1.11
C GLY A 295 3.67 27.03 1.41
N PRO A 296 4.89 27.24 1.92
CA PRO A 296 5.74 26.14 2.38
C PRO A 296 5.08 25.42 3.56
N VAL A 297 5.29 24.09 3.67
CA VAL A 297 4.77 23.27 4.79
C VAL A 297 5.90 22.43 5.34
N THR A 298 6.00 22.36 6.66
CA THR A 298 6.90 21.46 7.36
C THR A 298 6.09 20.32 8.01
N LEU A 299 6.41 19.09 7.65
CA LEU A 299 5.87 17.92 8.30
C LEU A 299 6.92 17.36 9.29
N HIS A 300 6.53 17.25 10.54
CA HIS A 300 7.33 16.70 11.62
C HIS A 300 6.83 15.31 11.96
N TRP A 301 7.71 14.33 11.90
CA TRP A 301 7.44 12.95 12.27
C TRP A 301 8.11 12.61 13.59
N TYR A 302 7.36 11.98 14.50
CA TYR A 302 7.85 11.53 15.79
C TYR A 302 7.48 10.06 15.99
N GLU A 303 8.46 9.22 16.30
CA GLU A 303 8.22 7.81 16.61
C GLU A 303 9.00 7.35 17.83
N GLY A 304 8.47 6.33 18.51
CA GLY A 304 9.07 5.76 19.70
C GLY A 304 9.12 6.76 20.87
N GLU A 305 10.33 7.08 21.35
CA GLU A 305 10.53 8.02 22.48
C GLU A 305 10.60 9.48 22.05
N ALA A 306 10.63 9.76 20.74
CA ALA A 306 10.60 11.14 20.24
C ALA A 306 9.33 11.86 20.67
N LYS A 307 9.47 13.12 21.09
CA LYS A 307 8.37 13.92 21.62
C LYS A 307 8.16 15.17 20.78
N PRO A 308 6.91 15.56 20.53
CA PRO A 308 6.61 16.84 19.93
C PRO A 308 6.97 17.98 20.92
N PRO A 309 7.10 19.22 20.42
CA PRO A 309 7.31 20.39 21.27
C PRO A 309 6.31 20.48 22.42
N ALA A 310 6.75 20.94 23.60
CA ALA A 310 5.91 21.02 24.80
C ALA A 310 4.64 21.86 24.57
N SER A 311 4.71 22.88 23.70
CA SER A 311 3.57 23.75 23.36
C SER A 311 2.38 23.04 22.73
N ILE A 312 2.59 21.89 22.08
CA ILE A 312 1.55 21.10 21.41
C ILE A 312 1.37 19.70 22.02
N ALA A 313 2.24 19.29 22.93
CA ALA A 313 2.28 17.93 23.47
C ALA A 313 0.93 17.48 24.10
N ALA A 314 0.16 18.42 24.66
CA ALA A 314 -1.13 18.12 25.27
C ALA A 314 -2.26 17.84 24.26
N VAL A 315 -2.10 18.26 22.99
CA VAL A 315 -3.14 18.16 21.95
C VAL A 315 -2.77 17.22 20.81
N VAL A 316 -1.50 16.84 20.68
CA VAL A 316 -1.08 15.84 19.67
C VAL A 316 -1.53 14.44 20.13
N PRO A 317 -2.24 13.67 19.30
CA PRO A 317 -2.64 12.32 19.65
C PRO A 317 -1.43 11.38 19.67
N MET A 318 -1.50 10.29 20.46
CA MET A 318 -0.41 9.28 20.53
C MET A 318 -0.16 8.55 19.21
N ASN A 319 -1.19 8.42 18.37
CA ASN A 319 -1.11 7.92 16.99
C ASN A 319 -2.04 8.78 16.14
N GLY A 320 -1.49 9.69 15.38
CA GLY A 320 -2.27 10.61 14.56
C GLY A 320 -1.49 11.82 14.10
N SER A 321 -2.22 12.84 13.62
CA SER A 321 -1.66 14.08 13.10
C SER A 321 -2.38 15.31 13.68
N LEU A 322 -1.60 16.39 13.88
CA LEU A 322 -2.05 17.72 14.25
C LEU A 322 -1.62 18.69 13.14
N PHE A 323 -2.53 19.54 12.70
CA PHE A 323 -2.30 20.57 11.69
C PHE A 323 -2.31 21.94 12.35
N VAL A 324 -1.32 22.78 12.02
CA VAL A 324 -1.18 24.14 12.53
C VAL A 324 -1.30 25.09 11.34
N GLY A 325 -2.31 25.99 11.42
CA GLY A 325 -2.59 26.99 10.41
C GLY A 325 -2.85 28.36 11.01
#